data_3044ff0b832a5321901d14e6beb695eb
#
_entry.id   3044ff0b832a5321901d14e6beb695eb
#
_cell.length_a   1.000
_cell.length_b   1.000
_cell.length_c   1.000
_cell.angle_alpha   90.00
_cell.angle_beta   90.00
_cell.angle_gamma   90.00
#
_symmetry.space_group_name_H-M   'P 1'
#
loop_
_entity.id
_entity.type
_entity.pdbx_description
1 polymer ?
#
loop_
_entity_poly.entity_id
_entity_poly.type
_entity_poly.pdbx_seq_one_letter_code
_entity_poly.pdbx_strand_id
1 'polypeptide(L)'
;MSILVESVEKTFGTQRALKGVSLRCERGEVVGLLGPNGAGKSTLMRLITGYLPATSGRVEVCGFDVSDAPLETKRRVGYLPERNPVHEEMYVKEYLRFVAGVHGVTNRSERVEEVIAEVGLGPEVHKRIGELSKGYRQRVGLAQALIHNPEVLILDEPTSGLDPNQLVDIRSLIRKLGQDRTVILSTHIMQEVEAMCDRVVLIRLGEIVADAPLEEFVSAEGGLEAQFKALTA
;
A
#
# COMPACT_ATOMS: atom_id res chain seq x y z
N MET A 1 11.46 10.63 -8.54
CA MET A 1 11.44 9.17 -8.27
C MET A 1 11.25 8.97 -6.78
N SER A 2 10.18 8.26 -6.39
CA SER A 2 9.86 8.00 -4.98
C SER A 2 10.25 6.61 -4.53
N ILE A 3 10.21 5.62 -5.43
CA ILE A 3 10.61 4.25 -5.14
C ILE A 3 11.50 3.73 -6.27
N LEU A 4 12.61 3.09 -5.90
CA LEU A 4 13.49 2.38 -6.81
C LEU A 4 13.74 0.98 -6.25
N VAL A 5 13.45 -0.02 -7.05
CA VAL A 5 13.77 -1.43 -6.79
C VAL A 5 14.67 -1.90 -7.93
N GLU A 6 15.85 -2.41 -7.64
CA GLU A 6 16.84 -2.83 -8.63
C GLU A 6 17.26 -4.29 -8.42
N SER A 7 16.84 -5.14 -9.35
CA SER A 7 17.20 -6.58 -9.41
C SER A 7 17.05 -7.31 -8.07
N VAL A 8 15.95 -7.01 -7.36
CA VAL A 8 15.75 -7.52 -6.00
C VAL A 8 15.33 -8.98 -6.01
N GLU A 9 16.04 -9.77 -5.24
CA GLU A 9 15.68 -11.17 -4.96
C GLU A 9 15.28 -11.34 -3.49
N LYS A 10 14.35 -12.26 -3.23
CA LYS A 10 14.01 -12.71 -1.90
C LYS A 10 13.83 -14.22 -1.86
N THR A 11 14.60 -14.87 -1.00
CA THR A 11 14.54 -16.31 -0.78
C THR A 11 14.20 -16.60 0.69
N PHE A 12 13.29 -17.53 0.93
CA PHE A 12 12.92 -18.08 2.22
C PHE A 12 13.25 -19.58 2.21
N GLY A 13 14.34 -19.98 2.87
CA GLY A 13 14.85 -21.35 2.76
C GLY A 13 15.16 -21.68 1.30
N THR A 14 14.42 -22.63 0.72
CA THR A 14 14.55 -23.05 -0.69
C THR A 14 13.61 -22.30 -1.65
N GLN A 15 12.64 -21.56 -1.13
CA GLN A 15 11.63 -20.87 -1.93
C GLN A 15 12.11 -19.48 -2.35
N ARG A 16 12.28 -19.26 -3.64
CA ARG A 16 12.54 -17.93 -4.23
C ARG A 16 11.21 -17.19 -4.42
N ALA A 17 10.90 -16.29 -3.49
CA ALA A 17 9.67 -15.50 -3.52
C ALA A 17 9.74 -14.32 -4.50
N LEU A 18 10.94 -13.76 -4.74
CA LEU A 18 11.21 -12.76 -5.77
C LEU A 18 12.51 -13.14 -6.50
N LYS A 19 12.56 -12.89 -7.81
CA LYS A 19 13.59 -13.39 -8.73
C LYS A 19 14.13 -12.26 -9.63
N GLY A 20 14.80 -11.26 -9.02
CA GLY A 20 15.41 -10.17 -9.77
C GLY A 20 14.40 -9.09 -10.20
N VAL A 21 13.44 -8.77 -9.33
CA VAL A 21 12.41 -7.76 -9.57
C VAL A 21 13.03 -6.36 -9.65
N SER A 22 12.69 -5.60 -10.70
CA SER A 22 13.01 -4.18 -10.84
C SER A 22 11.75 -3.37 -11.07
N LEU A 23 11.60 -2.26 -10.33
CA LEU A 23 10.42 -1.38 -10.36
C LEU A 23 10.84 0.04 -10.04
N ARG A 24 10.23 1.03 -10.70
CA ARG A 24 10.37 2.45 -10.38
C ARG A 24 9.01 3.07 -10.25
N CYS A 25 8.80 3.92 -9.23
CA CYS A 25 7.55 4.68 -9.09
C CYS A 25 7.88 6.16 -8.91
N GLU A 26 7.11 7.00 -9.56
CA GLU A 26 7.26 8.45 -9.50
C GLU A 26 6.29 9.06 -8.48
N ARG A 27 6.52 10.33 -8.12
CA ARG A 27 5.63 11.06 -7.21
C ARG A 27 4.28 11.34 -7.88
N GLY A 28 3.19 11.17 -7.13
CA GLY A 28 1.84 11.40 -7.63
C GLY A 28 1.32 10.29 -8.53
N GLU A 29 1.88 9.08 -8.44
CA GLU A 29 1.49 7.90 -9.21
C GLU A 29 0.81 6.89 -8.30
N VAL A 30 -0.33 6.35 -8.74
CA VAL A 30 -1.01 5.21 -8.11
C VAL A 30 -0.72 3.96 -8.91
N VAL A 31 0.11 3.09 -8.38
CA VAL A 31 0.56 1.84 -9.02
C VAL A 31 -0.19 0.64 -8.44
N GLY A 32 -0.91 -0.08 -9.29
CA GLY A 32 -1.56 -1.34 -8.95
C GLY A 32 -0.62 -2.54 -9.13
N LEU A 33 -0.24 -3.19 -8.05
CA LEU A 33 0.51 -4.44 -8.08
C LEU A 33 -0.47 -5.60 -8.15
N LEU A 34 -0.72 -6.10 -9.35
CA LEU A 34 -1.69 -7.13 -9.66
C LEU A 34 -1.02 -8.49 -9.82
N GLY A 35 -1.65 -9.56 -9.36
CA GLY A 35 -1.14 -10.93 -9.49
C GLY A 35 -1.89 -11.92 -8.60
N PRO A 36 -1.77 -13.23 -8.86
CA PRO A 36 -2.41 -14.26 -8.04
C PRO A 36 -1.83 -14.30 -6.62
N ASN A 37 -2.52 -15.02 -5.72
CA ASN A 37 -2.00 -15.26 -4.38
C ASN A 37 -0.69 -16.04 -4.46
N GLY A 38 0.28 -15.64 -3.64
CA GLY A 38 1.62 -16.22 -3.65
C GLY A 38 2.56 -15.72 -4.78
N ALA A 39 2.11 -14.79 -5.63
CA ALA A 39 2.94 -14.24 -6.71
C ALA A 39 4.17 -13.44 -6.25
N GLY A 40 4.19 -12.96 -5.00
CA GLY A 40 5.29 -12.15 -4.44
C GLY A 40 4.89 -10.72 -4.07
N LYS A 41 3.64 -10.28 -4.28
CA LYS A 41 3.15 -8.91 -4.02
C LYS A 41 3.49 -8.41 -2.62
N SER A 42 2.97 -9.07 -1.59
CA SER A 42 3.21 -8.67 -0.18
C SER A 42 4.69 -8.78 0.21
N THR A 43 5.45 -9.70 -0.41
CA THR A 43 6.90 -9.79 -0.21
C THR A 43 7.60 -8.55 -0.73
N LEU A 44 7.30 -8.13 -1.96
CA LEU A 44 7.86 -6.91 -2.54
C LEU A 44 7.52 -5.67 -1.70
N MET A 45 6.26 -5.52 -1.28
CA MET A 45 5.83 -4.43 -0.41
C MET A 45 6.57 -4.40 0.93
N ARG A 46 6.77 -5.56 1.55
CA ARG A 46 7.54 -5.66 2.81
C ARG A 46 9.02 -5.34 2.66
N LEU A 47 9.59 -5.55 1.47
CA LEU A 47 10.97 -5.11 1.16
C LEU A 47 11.02 -3.59 1.02
N ILE A 48 10.08 -2.99 0.29
CA ILE A 48 10.00 -1.53 0.10
C ILE A 48 9.80 -0.81 1.45
N THR A 49 9.00 -1.38 2.35
CA THR A 49 8.77 -0.81 3.70
C THR A 49 9.91 -1.04 4.69
N GLY A 50 10.94 -1.80 4.30
CA GLY A 50 12.03 -2.22 5.20
C GLY A 50 11.59 -3.16 6.32
N TYR A 51 10.44 -3.82 6.16
CA TYR A 51 9.98 -4.86 7.09
C TYR A 51 10.74 -6.17 6.92
N LEU A 52 11.18 -6.45 5.71
CA LEU A 52 12.03 -7.60 5.37
C LEU A 52 13.31 -7.11 4.66
N PRO A 53 14.48 -7.69 4.93
CA PRO A 53 15.68 -7.45 4.13
C PRO A 53 15.61 -8.24 2.82
N ALA A 54 16.14 -7.67 1.73
CA ALA A 54 16.36 -8.39 0.48
C ALA A 54 17.44 -9.47 0.65
N THR A 55 17.42 -10.51 -0.18
CA THR A 55 18.51 -11.47 -0.28
C THR A 55 19.64 -10.91 -1.16
N SER A 56 19.27 -10.21 -2.23
CA SER A 56 20.18 -9.47 -3.12
C SER A 56 19.40 -8.34 -3.82
N GLY A 57 20.11 -7.46 -4.49
CA GLY A 57 19.56 -6.27 -5.12
C GLY A 57 19.43 -5.10 -4.16
N ARG A 58 18.78 -4.02 -4.60
CA ARG A 58 18.69 -2.75 -3.88
C ARG A 58 17.28 -2.18 -3.89
N VAL A 59 16.89 -1.59 -2.76
CA VAL A 59 15.63 -0.86 -2.63
C VAL A 59 15.90 0.53 -2.07
N GLU A 60 15.42 1.56 -2.76
CA GLU A 60 15.44 2.93 -2.27
C GLU A 60 14.04 3.51 -2.16
N VAL A 61 13.82 4.33 -1.14
CA VAL A 61 12.61 5.14 -0.97
C VAL A 61 13.03 6.59 -0.78
N CYS A 62 12.54 7.47 -1.65
CA CYS A 62 12.86 8.91 -1.64
C CYS A 62 14.38 9.19 -1.60
N GLY A 63 15.17 8.38 -2.32
CA GLY A 63 16.63 8.49 -2.38
C GLY A 63 17.40 7.90 -1.20
N PHE A 64 16.72 7.25 -0.27
CA PHE A 64 17.34 6.54 0.88
C PHE A 64 17.30 5.03 0.65
N ASP A 65 18.46 4.39 0.75
CA ASP A 65 18.52 2.93 0.74
C ASP A 65 17.84 2.36 2.00
N VAL A 66 16.96 1.39 1.81
CA VAL A 66 16.14 0.81 2.88
C VAL A 66 16.99 0.07 3.92
N SER A 67 18.11 -0.51 3.50
CA SER A 67 19.03 -1.25 4.39
C SER A 67 19.97 -0.32 5.14
N ASP A 68 20.49 0.71 4.47
CA ASP A 68 21.49 1.62 5.02
C ASP A 68 20.86 2.73 5.88
N ALA A 69 19.65 3.19 5.52
CA ALA A 69 18.95 4.28 6.18
C ALA A 69 17.51 3.90 6.60
N PRO A 70 17.30 2.84 7.40
CA PRO A 70 15.98 2.29 7.68
C PRO A 70 15.04 3.25 8.43
N LEU A 71 15.57 4.16 9.25
CA LEU A 71 14.74 5.15 9.94
C LEU A 71 14.27 6.26 9.01
N GLU A 72 15.12 6.68 8.08
CA GLU A 72 14.77 7.70 7.09
C GLU A 72 13.72 7.19 6.11
N THR A 73 13.81 5.93 5.69
CA THR A 73 12.79 5.30 4.84
C THR A 73 11.46 5.13 5.57
N LYS A 74 11.48 4.64 6.83
CA LYS A 74 10.25 4.47 7.64
C LYS A 74 9.53 5.79 7.94
N ARG A 75 10.24 6.91 8.02
CA ARG A 75 9.62 8.24 8.16
C ARG A 75 8.86 8.69 6.92
N ARG A 76 9.19 8.13 5.74
CA ARG A 76 8.61 8.50 4.44
C ARG A 76 7.58 7.52 3.93
N VAL A 77 7.45 6.37 4.58
CA VAL A 77 6.54 5.30 4.15
C VAL A 77 5.41 5.12 5.16
N GLY A 78 4.18 5.24 4.68
CA GLY A 78 2.99 4.74 5.38
C GLY A 78 2.66 3.34 4.88
N TYR A 79 2.41 2.41 5.78
CA TYR A 79 2.11 1.02 5.44
C TYR A 79 0.82 0.53 6.06
N LEU A 80 -0.08 0.05 5.21
CA LEU A 80 -1.27 -0.69 5.60
C LEU A 80 -1.11 -2.14 5.17
N PRO A 81 -0.81 -3.08 6.07
CA PRO A 81 -0.76 -4.50 5.75
C PRO A 81 -2.16 -5.09 5.57
N GLU A 82 -2.28 -6.21 4.85
CA GLU A 82 -3.53 -6.94 4.63
C GLU A 82 -4.28 -7.23 5.94
N ARG A 83 -3.56 -7.69 6.97
CA ARG A 83 -4.08 -7.79 8.33
C ARG A 83 -3.72 -6.52 9.09
N ASN A 84 -4.71 -5.65 9.24
CA ASN A 84 -4.55 -4.39 9.94
C ASN A 84 -4.26 -4.62 11.45
N PRO A 85 -3.03 -4.33 11.96
CA PRO A 85 -2.61 -4.67 13.32
C PRO A 85 -3.03 -3.58 14.32
N VAL A 86 -4.31 -3.26 14.40
CA VAL A 86 -4.84 -2.25 15.34
C VAL A 86 -5.09 -2.87 16.73
N HIS A 87 -5.00 -2.04 17.77
CA HIS A 87 -5.34 -2.42 19.15
C HIS A 87 -6.85 -2.27 19.37
N GLU A 88 -7.60 -3.37 19.31
CA GLU A 88 -9.06 -3.39 19.30
C GLU A 88 -9.68 -2.81 20.59
N GLU A 89 -9.00 -2.92 21.74
CA GLU A 89 -9.43 -2.40 23.04
C GLU A 89 -9.27 -0.87 23.19
N MET A 90 -8.46 -0.23 22.35
CA MET A 90 -8.23 1.21 22.40
C MET A 90 -9.34 1.99 21.67
N TYR A 91 -9.60 3.21 22.17
CA TYR A 91 -10.41 4.17 21.42
C TYR A 91 -9.65 4.69 20.19
N VAL A 92 -10.39 5.04 19.13
CA VAL A 92 -9.79 5.51 17.86
C VAL A 92 -8.79 6.65 18.07
N LYS A 93 -9.19 7.72 18.81
CA LYS A 93 -8.30 8.87 19.08
C LYS A 93 -7.10 8.52 19.94
N GLU A 94 -7.29 7.65 20.92
CA GLU A 94 -6.22 7.19 21.80
C GLU A 94 -5.15 6.45 20.98
N TYR A 95 -5.57 5.51 20.16
CA TYR A 95 -4.69 4.75 19.28
C TYR A 95 -3.92 5.65 18.31
N LEU A 96 -4.60 6.56 17.63
CA LEU A 96 -3.94 7.48 16.70
C LEU A 96 -2.95 8.43 17.40
N ARG A 97 -3.26 8.91 18.62
CA ARG A 97 -2.30 9.69 19.42
C ARG A 97 -1.08 8.87 19.83
N PHE A 98 -1.29 7.61 20.18
CA PHE A 98 -0.20 6.67 20.48
C PHE A 98 0.72 6.51 19.28
N VAL A 99 0.17 6.20 18.09
CA VAL A 99 0.94 6.04 16.85
C VAL A 99 1.66 7.34 16.46
N ALA A 100 0.99 8.49 16.55
CA ALA A 100 1.62 9.80 16.35
C ALA A 100 2.81 10.02 17.27
N GLY A 101 2.71 9.52 18.51
CA GLY A 101 3.81 9.53 19.48
C GLY A 101 5.00 8.68 19.06
N VAL A 102 4.75 7.48 18.57
CA VAL A 102 5.80 6.57 18.06
C VAL A 102 6.56 7.20 16.88
N HIS A 103 5.85 7.90 15.99
CA HIS A 103 6.44 8.60 14.86
C HIS A 103 7.07 9.96 15.19
N GLY A 104 6.99 10.41 16.46
CA GLY A 104 7.57 11.69 16.89
C GLY A 104 6.85 12.92 16.35
N VAL A 105 5.56 12.80 16.01
CA VAL A 105 4.75 13.95 15.56
C VAL A 105 4.61 14.96 16.68
N THR A 106 4.96 16.23 16.43
CA THR A 106 4.99 17.30 17.44
C THR A 106 3.58 17.77 17.83
N ASN A 107 2.75 18.12 16.84
CA ASN A 107 1.36 18.60 17.03
C ASN A 107 0.36 17.45 17.00
N ARG A 108 0.52 16.44 17.88
CA ARG A 108 -0.23 15.19 17.83
C ARG A 108 -1.74 15.36 17.81
N SER A 109 -2.28 16.27 18.64
CA SER A 109 -3.73 16.44 18.74
C SER A 109 -4.32 17.02 17.46
N GLU A 110 -3.70 18.03 16.89
CA GLU A 110 -4.10 18.65 15.61
C GLU A 110 -3.99 17.64 14.47
N ARG A 111 -2.83 16.95 14.37
CA ARG A 111 -2.61 15.95 13.32
C ARG A 111 -3.60 14.78 13.38
N VAL A 112 -3.97 14.36 14.57
CA VAL A 112 -4.99 13.30 14.74
C VAL A 112 -6.36 13.75 14.22
N GLU A 113 -6.79 14.99 14.50
CA GLU A 113 -8.06 15.51 13.99
C GLU A 113 -8.03 15.66 12.45
N GLU A 114 -6.92 16.15 11.88
CA GLU A 114 -6.73 16.23 10.43
C GLU A 114 -6.88 14.85 9.77
N VAL A 115 -6.17 13.85 10.27
CA VAL A 115 -6.20 12.50 9.69
C VAL A 115 -7.57 11.85 9.87
N ILE A 116 -8.23 12.04 11.01
CA ILE A 116 -9.62 11.58 11.23
C ILE A 116 -10.55 12.16 10.16
N ALA A 117 -10.42 13.46 9.88
CA ALA A 117 -11.22 14.11 8.83
C ALA A 117 -10.85 13.60 7.44
N GLU A 118 -9.53 13.44 7.15
CA GLU A 118 -9.00 12.97 5.86
C GLU A 118 -9.55 11.59 5.47
N VAL A 119 -9.60 10.64 6.42
CA VAL A 119 -10.09 9.28 6.17
C VAL A 119 -11.58 9.07 6.50
N GLY A 120 -12.30 10.09 6.95
CA GLY A 120 -13.74 10.02 7.24
C GLY A 120 -14.09 9.17 8.48
N LEU A 121 -13.31 9.26 9.55
CA LEU A 121 -13.55 8.56 10.82
C LEU A 121 -14.46 9.32 11.80
N GLY A 122 -14.83 10.58 11.50
CA GLY A 122 -15.57 11.46 12.41
C GLY A 122 -16.79 10.82 13.09
N PRO A 123 -17.70 10.11 12.37
CA PRO A 123 -18.89 9.50 12.97
C PRO A 123 -18.60 8.45 14.05
N GLU A 124 -17.47 7.75 13.94
CA GLU A 124 -17.14 6.58 14.77
C GLU A 124 -15.97 6.83 15.74
N VAL A 125 -15.48 8.05 15.81
CA VAL A 125 -14.25 8.43 16.53
C VAL A 125 -14.30 8.16 18.05
N HIS A 126 -15.48 8.07 18.61
CA HIS A 126 -15.70 7.86 20.06
C HIS A 126 -15.77 6.39 20.46
N LYS A 127 -15.78 5.47 19.48
CA LYS A 127 -15.85 4.02 19.72
C LYS A 127 -14.47 3.42 19.94
N ARG A 128 -14.47 2.25 20.58
CA ARG A 128 -13.29 1.37 20.57
C ARG A 128 -13.12 0.77 19.18
N ILE A 129 -11.89 0.50 18.78
CA ILE A 129 -11.58 -0.03 17.45
C ILE A 129 -12.27 -1.38 17.20
N GLY A 130 -12.38 -2.23 18.22
CA GLY A 130 -13.05 -3.53 18.14
C GLY A 130 -14.57 -3.44 17.88
N GLU A 131 -15.20 -2.31 18.21
CA GLU A 131 -16.63 -2.05 17.98
C GLU A 131 -16.94 -1.55 16.56
N LEU A 132 -15.90 -1.22 15.78
CA LEU A 132 -16.04 -0.69 14.43
C LEU A 132 -16.38 -1.78 13.41
N SER A 133 -17.13 -1.39 12.35
CA SER A 133 -17.25 -2.23 11.16
C SER A 133 -15.87 -2.47 10.51
N LYS A 134 -15.78 -3.48 9.65
CA LYS A 134 -14.53 -3.77 8.92
C LYS A 134 -14.04 -2.55 8.14
N GLY A 135 -14.93 -1.82 7.45
CA GLY A 135 -14.58 -0.62 6.70
C GLY A 135 -14.05 0.51 7.58
N TYR A 136 -14.65 0.73 8.75
CA TYR A 136 -14.11 1.71 9.69
C TYR A 136 -12.77 1.28 10.30
N ARG A 137 -12.56 0.00 10.60
CA ARG A 137 -11.23 -0.50 11.00
C ARG A 137 -10.18 -0.31 9.90
N GLN A 138 -10.57 -0.48 8.63
CA GLN A 138 -9.70 -0.19 7.49
C GLN A 138 -9.32 1.29 7.42
N ARG A 139 -10.27 2.19 7.67
CA ARG A 139 -10.00 3.64 7.77
C ARG A 139 -9.06 3.97 8.95
N VAL A 140 -9.16 3.27 10.09
CA VAL A 140 -8.19 3.42 11.19
C VAL A 140 -6.79 3.00 10.76
N GLY A 141 -6.66 1.90 10.01
CA GLY A 141 -5.36 1.48 9.45
C GLY A 141 -4.79 2.47 8.43
N LEU A 142 -5.63 3.05 7.57
CA LEU A 142 -5.21 4.14 6.69
C LEU A 142 -4.80 5.38 7.48
N ALA A 143 -5.55 5.76 8.51
CA ALA A 143 -5.21 6.87 9.40
C ALA A 143 -3.84 6.66 10.08
N GLN A 144 -3.59 5.45 10.58
CA GLN A 144 -2.29 5.05 11.12
C GLN A 144 -1.17 5.23 10.10
N ALA A 145 -1.37 4.76 8.86
CA ALA A 145 -0.38 4.87 7.80
C ALA A 145 -0.10 6.33 7.39
N LEU A 146 -1.08 7.23 7.57
CA LEU A 146 -1.01 8.65 7.20
C LEU A 146 -0.54 9.58 8.32
N ILE A 147 -0.51 9.12 9.57
CA ILE A 147 -0.36 9.99 10.76
C ILE A 147 0.91 10.85 10.76
N HIS A 148 2.01 10.33 10.20
CA HIS A 148 3.30 11.00 10.11
C HIS A 148 3.55 11.71 8.77
N ASN A 149 2.47 11.88 7.96
CA ASN A 149 2.49 12.54 6.66
C ASN A 149 3.54 11.97 5.67
N PRO A 150 3.48 10.68 5.35
CA PRO A 150 4.46 10.03 4.47
C PRO A 150 4.35 10.52 3.01
N GLU A 151 5.46 10.42 2.28
CA GLU A 151 5.53 10.69 0.84
C GLU A 151 5.09 9.47 0.00
N VAL A 152 5.19 8.28 0.57
CA VAL A 152 4.89 6.99 -0.06
C VAL A 152 3.87 6.22 0.77
N LEU A 153 2.85 5.66 0.14
CA LEU A 153 1.88 4.76 0.76
C LEU A 153 1.96 3.39 0.14
N ILE A 154 2.10 2.38 0.98
CA ILE A 154 2.07 0.96 0.59
C ILE A 154 0.83 0.34 1.21
N LEU A 155 -0.10 -0.13 0.37
CA LEU A 155 -1.42 -0.61 0.78
C LEU A 155 -1.61 -2.06 0.31
N ASP A 156 -1.54 -3.01 1.23
CA ASP A 156 -1.68 -4.44 0.92
C ASP A 156 -3.15 -4.86 1.03
N GLU A 157 -3.80 -5.14 -0.11
CA GLU A 157 -5.23 -5.51 -0.22
C GLU A 157 -6.18 -4.52 0.51
N PRO A 158 -6.11 -3.19 0.23
CA PRO A 158 -6.79 -2.17 1.05
C PRO A 158 -8.31 -2.25 1.03
N THR A 159 -8.88 -2.93 0.08
CA THR A 159 -10.32 -3.06 -0.18
C THR A 159 -10.89 -4.42 0.22
N SER A 160 -10.04 -5.34 0.67
CA SER A 160 -10.42 -6.73 0.96
C SER A 160 -11.58 -6.85 1.97
N GLY A 161 -12.69 -7.48 1.50
CA GLY A 161 -13.87 -7.80 2.33
C GLY A 161 -14.66 -6.59 2.80
N LEU A 162 -14.63 -5.49 2.06
CA LEU A 162 -15.51 -4.35 2.22
C LEU A 162 -16.82 -4.56 1.45
N ASP A 163 -17.91 -3.97 1.94
CA ASP A 163 -19.16 -3.93 1.20
C ASP A 163 -19.10 -2.92 0.03
N PRO A 164 -20.04 -2.98 -0.95
CA PRO A 164 -19.98 -2.13 -2.15
C PRO A 164 -19.92 -0.62 -1.87
N ASN A 165 -20.60 -0.12 -0.84
CA ASN A 165 -20.58 1.29 -0.51
C ASN A 165 -19.23 1.71 0.07
N GLN A 166 -18.69 0.89 0.99
CA GLN A 166 -17.36 1.11 1.57
C GLN A 166 -16.24 1.03 0.51
N LEU A 167 -16.39 0.17 -0.50
CA LEU A 167 -15.46 0.08 -1.63
C LEU A 167 -15.38 1.41 -2.39
N VAL A 168 -16.52 2.02 -2.73
CA VAL A 168 -16.54 3.30 -3.45
C VAL A 168 -15.81 4.39 -2.67
N ASP A 169 -16.07 4.47 -1.37
CA ASP A 169 -15.45 5.47 -0.49
C ASP A 169 -13.94 5.29 -0.37
N ILE A 170 -13.47 4.04 -0.16
CA ILE A 170 -12.04 3.75 -0.01
C ILE A 170 -11.30 3.98 -1.34
N ARG A 171 -11.88 3.60 -2.47
CA ARG A 171 -11.32 3.88 -3.80
C ARG A 171 -11.14 5.38 -4.03
N SER A 172 -12.18 6.16 -3.72
CA SER A 172 -12.13 7.63 -3.84
C SER A 172 -11.05 8.23 -2.93
N LEU A 173 -10.94 7.74 -1.70
CA LEU A 173 -9.90 8.17 -0.76
C LEU A 173 -8.50 7.85 -1.29
N ILE A 174 -8.25 6.62 -1.78
CA ILE A 174 -6.93 6.23 -2.33
C ILE A 174 -6.56 7.10 -3.54
N ARG A 175 -7.48 7.35 -4.46
CA ARG A 175 -7.23 8.27 -5.60
C ARG A 175 -6.87 9.68 -5.13
N LYS A 176 -7.58 10.22 -4.14
CA LYS A 176 -7.28 11.53 -3.56
C LYS A 176 -5.88 11.56 -2.94
N LEU A 177 -5.52 10.52 -2.18
CA LEU A 177 -4.20 10.40 -1.56
C LEU A 177 -3.07 10.31 -2.60
N GLY A 178 -3.33 9.68 -3.75
CA GLY A 178 -2.39 9.54 -4.85
C GLY A 178 -2.06 10.84 -5.58
N GLN A 179 -2.86 11.91 -5.45
CA GLN A 179 -2.58 13.19 -6.11
C GLN A 179 -1.28 13.85 -5.63
N ASP A 180 -0.95 13.68 -4.35
CA ASP A 180 0.22 14.31 -3.73
C ASP A 180 1.28 13.30 -3.27
N ARG A 181 0.96 12.01 -3.27
CA ARG A 181 1.79 10.92 -2.75
C ARG A 181 1.96 9.83 -3.81
N THR A 182 3.04 9.08 -3.72
CA THR A 182 3.17 7.82 -4.45
C THR A 182 2.42 6.74 -3.71
N VAL A 183 1.54 6.02 -4.39
CA VAL A 183 0.78 4.91 -3.80
C VAL A 183 1.10 3.63 -4.55
N ILE A 184 1.52 2.58 -3.84
CA ILE A 184 1.49 1.20 -4.35
C ILE A 184 0.40 0.45 -3.60
N LEU A 185 -0.54 -0.11 -4.33
CA LEU A 185 -1.53 -1.00 -3.75
C LEU A 185 -1.46 -2.39 -4.37
N SER A 186 -1.61 -3.43 -3.55
CA SER A 186 -1.80 -4.78 -4.06
C SER A 186 -3.28 -5.10 -4.16
N THR A 187 -3.64 -5.83 -5.19
CA THR A 187 -4.97 -6.46 -5.31
C THR A 187 -4.91 -7.64 -6.26
N HIS A 188 -5.89 -8.50 -6.18
CA HIS A 188 -6.15 -9.56 -7.17
C HIS A 188 -7.44 -9.28 -7.97
N ILE A 189 -8.06 -8.11 -7.78
CA ILE A 189 -9.33 -7.69 -8.39
C ILE A 189 -9.06 -6.61 -9.43
N MET A 190 -9.31 -6.92 -10.69
CA MET A 190 -9.02 -6.03 -11.83
C MET A 190 -9.84 -4.75 -11.80
N GLN A 191 -11.13 -4.82 -11.42
CA GLN A 191 -11.99 -3.65 -11.30
C GLN A 191 -11.49 -2.63 -10.25
N GLU A 192 -10.69 -3.07 -9.27
CA GLU A 192 -10.06 -2.16 -8.32
C GLU A 192 -8.90 -1.40 -8.96
N VAL A 193 -8.09 -2.12 -9.75
CA VAL A 193 -7.00 -1.50 -10.51
C VAL A 193 -7.55 -0.46 -11.49
N GLU A 194 -8.58 -0.80 -12.27
CA GLU A 194 -9.22 0.13 -13.22
C GLU A 194 -9.84 1.35 -12.53
N ALA A 195 -10.34 1.18 -11.30
CA ALA A 195 -10.96 2.27 -10.57
C ALA A 195 -9.97 3.23 -9.90
N MET A 196 -8.76 2.80 -9.55
CA MET A 196 -7.86 3.55 -8.68
C MET A 196 -6.50 3.85 -9.27
N CYS A 197 -5.98 3.01 -10.18
CA CYS A 197 -4.57 3.05 -10.57
C CYS A 197 -4.34 3.83 -11.87
N ASP A 198 -3.17 4.43 -11.98
CA ASP A 198 -2.67 5.06 -13.21
C ASP A 198 -1.82 4.08 -14.03
N ARG A 199 -1.19 3.12 -13.34
CA ARG A 199 -0.28 2.13 -13.89
C ARG A 199 -0.47 0.77 -13.25
N VAL A 200 -0.22 -0.28 -14.02
CA VAL A 200 -0.37 -1.68 -13.58
C VAL A 200 0.96 -2.40 -13.72
N VAL A 201 1.35 -3.04 -12.63
CA VAL A 201 2.50 -3.96 -12.58
C VAL A 201 1.98 -5.36 -12.30
N LEU A 202 2.12 -6.25 -13.28
CA LEU A 202 1.73 -7.65 -13.14
C LEU A 202 2.90 -8.47 -12.60
N ILE A 203 2.68 -9.13 -11.46
CA ILE A 203 3.66 -10.03 -10.86
C ILE A 203 3.15 -11.47 -10.89
N ARG A 204 4.01 -12.40 -11.31
CA ARG A 204 3.75 -13.83 -11.34
C ARG A 204 5.00 -14.61 -10.93
N LEU A 205 4.84 -15.58 -10.01
CA LEU A 205 5.91 -16.46 -9.55
C LEU A 205 7.22 -15.75 -9.15
N GLY A 206 7.08 -14.54 -8.60
CA GLY A 206 8.21 -13.71 -8.14
C GLY A 206 8.89 -12.87 -9.23
N GLU A 207 8.29 -12.74 -10.41
CA GLU A 207 8.81 -11.95 -11.53
C GLU A 207 7.77 -10.93 -11.99
N ILE A 208 8.20 -9.73 -12.42
CA ILE A 208 7.33 -8.78 -13.11
C ILE A 208 7.20 -9.25 -14.56
N VAL A 209 5.96 -9.57 -14.98
CA VAL A 209 5.66 -10.07 -16.32
C VAL A 209 5.10 -8.98 -17.23
N ALA A 210 4.59 -7.88 -16.67
CA ALA A 210 4.19 -6.69 -17.40
C ALA A 210 4.22 -5.47 -16.48
N ASP A 211 4.49 -4.31 -17.05
CA ASP A 211 4.57 -3.02 -16.37
C ASP A 211 4.27 -1.91 -17.38
N ALA A 212 3.06 -1.32 -17.31
CA ALA A 212 2.60 -0.31 -18.27
C ALA A 212 1.50 0.59 -17.68
N PRO A 213 1.24 1.77 -18.26
CA PRO A 213 0.07 2.58 -17.96
C PRO A 213 -1.22 1.76 -18.07
N LEU A 214 -2.20 2.03 -17.18
CA LEU A 214 -3.48 1.34 -17.19
C LEU A 214 -4.19 1.42 -18.55
N GLU A 215 -4.09 2.56 -19.22
CA GLU A 215 -4.71 2.81 -20.54
C GLU A 215 -4.26 1.80 -21.58
N GLU A 216 -3.02 1.34 -21.57
CA GLU A 216 -2.51 0.33 -22.51
C GLU A 216 -3.17 -1.03 -22.29
N PHE A 217 -3.42 -1.41 -21.04
CA PHE A 217 -4.12 -2.67 -20.74
C PHE A 217 -5.60 -2.61 -21.10
N VAL A 218 -6.27 -1.46 -20.83
CA VAL A 218 -7.70 -1.29 -21.11
C VAL A 218 -7.98 -1.19 -22.60
N SER A 219 -7.09 -0.57 -23.37
CA SER A 219 -7.22 -0.43 -24.84
C SER A 219 -6.83 -1.69 -25.61
N ALA A 220 -6.13 -2.63 -25.00
CA ALA A 220 -5.76 -3.90 -25.62
C ALA A 220 -7.00 -4.78 -25.86
N GLU A 221 -6.93 -5.67 -26.85
CA GLU A 221 -8.02 -6.60 -27.18
C GLU A 221 -8.39 -7.47 -25.97
N GLY A 222 -9.65 -7.41 -25.56
CA GLY A 222 -10.18 -8.09 -24.38
C GLY A 222 -9.89 -7.43 -23.04
N GLY A 223 -9.27 -6.23 -23.03
CA GLY A 223 -9.05 -5.42 -21.82
C GLY A 223 -8.08 -6.04 -20.82
N LEU A 224 -8.03 -5.44 -19.61
CA LEU A 224 -7.13 -5.87 -18.53
C LEU A 224 -7.32 -7.36 -18.15
N GLU A 225 -8.55 -7.87 -18.18
CA GLU A 225 -8.84 -9.27 -17.81
C GLU A 225 -8.23 -10.28 -18.76
N ALA A 226 -8.31 -10.04 -20.08
CA ALA A 226 -7.73 -10.93 -21.08
C ALA A 226 -6.20 -10.90 -21.00
N GLN A 227 -5.61 -9.73 -20.86
CA GLN A 227 -4.17 -9.57 -20.70
C GLN A 227 -3.67 -10.27 -19.42
N PHE A 228 -4.39 -10.09 -18.29
CA PHE A 228 -4.05 -10.77 -17.05
C PHE A 228 -4.08 -12.29 -17.21
N LYS A 229 -5.13 -12.86 -17.81
CA LYS A 229 -5.23 -14.31 -18.07
C LYS A 229 -4.09 -14.81 -18.96
N ALA A 230 -3.79 -14.09 -20.05
CA ALA A 230 -2.72 -14.48 -20.98
C ALA A 230 -1.33 -14.48 -20.31
N LEU A 231 -1.05 -13.51 -19.46
CA LEU A 231 0.25 -13.35 -18.77
C LEU A 231 0.37 -14.21 -17.50
N THR A 232 -0.74 -14.69 -16.94
CA THR A 232 -0.75 -15.51 -15.73
C THR A 232 -1.14 -16.97 -15.92
N ALA A 233 -1.47 -17.40 -17.14
CA ALA A 233 -1.78 -18.79 -17.52
C ALA A 233 -0.58 -19.78 -17.43
#